data_15eef4ec5dff556bd7aa1a820670e5a9
#
_entry.id   15eef4ec5dff556bd7aa1a820670e5a9
#
_cell.length_a   1.000
_cell.length_b   1.000
_cell.length_c   1.000
_cell.angle_alpha   90.00
_cell.angle_beta   90.00
_cell.angle_gamma   90.00
#
_symmetry.space_group_name_H-M   'P 1'
#
loop_
_entity.id
_entity.type
_entity.pdbx_description
1 polymer ?
#
loop_
_entity_poly.entity_id
_entity_poly.type
_entity_poly.pdbx_seq_one_letter_code
_entity_poly.pdbx_strand_id
1 'polypeptide(L)'
;MDVGSQGTCAQALTPEGDQAAKAYVPHTLSYPQPGWAEQDPREWLGAVATALAEVRRAVNGAAVRALSFGSQLDGLVATDADGEPVGSALIWMDRRAQAQCDEAAERMDPHRLRELSGCNLDPGHVGAKIAWLRDNRADQHAGSRWFLLPGSFVAWHASGELAVDPSNASSSMLLDVESADWSQEACAAFQIDSASLAPVRPASTVLGPVSPWLREAAGLDPSTEVVLGSGDEMAATLGAGVVDPGSVCDVMGTAEPVCAVVPAPVLDPDGVTELHPHAAPDGWLLENPGWLSGGAYRWFRDELGSVEAAEAAATGADVYELLNSLAEHAPAGADGVLWVPALAGATAPEWNAAARAGWFGLAASHGRAHLARALLEGNAFALRDVLEAIRAAGQTATELVCVAGGARGDLLRQIRADVTGLPVTRPDDVETTARGAAMLAAAGVGLHPDVPSAARVMESPRSEPLLPRHECREIYDTIYRRHRELYSALRPLFS
;
A
#
# COMPACT_ATOMS: atom_id res chain seq x y z
N MET A 1 13.76 -0.45 6.40
CA MET A 1 12.71 -0.23 7.43
C MET A 1 11.36 -0.16 6.74
N ASP A 2 10.32 -0.69 7.37
CA ASP A 2 8.94 -0.51 6.94
C ASP A 2 8.20 0.14 8.13
N VAL A 3 7.70 1.36 7.95
CA VAL A 3 6.99 2.15 8.97
C VAL A 3 5.51 2.18 8.58
N GLY A 4 4.85 1.06 8.80
CA GLY A 4 3.43 0.89 8.48
C GLY A 4 2.49 1.36 9.58
N SER A 5 1.18 1.28 9.34
CA SER A 5 0.17 1.69 10.32
C SER A 5 0.06 0.75 11.52
N GLN A 6 0.33 -0.55 11.35
CA GLN A 6 0.23 -1.54 12.44
C GLN A 6 1.53 -1.68 13.26
N GLY A 7 2.67 -1.24 12.70
CA GLY A 7 3.96 -1.35 13.35
C GLY A 7 5.12 -1.03 12.43
N THR A 8 6.31 -1.00 13.01
CA THR A 8 7.59 -0.86 12.29
C THR A 8 8.29 -2.20 12.18
N CYS A 9 8.61 -2.62 10.94
CA CYS A 9 9.45 -3.76 10.65
C CYS A 9 10.85 -3.30 10.21
N ALA A 10 11.89 -3.84 10.84
CA ALA A 10 13.28 -3.66 10.41
C ALA A 10 13.80 -4.97 9.83
N GLN A 11 14.47 -4.89 8.68
CA GLN A 11 15.24 -6.01 8.10
C GLN A 11 16.67 -5.55 7.85
N ALA A 12 17.65 -6.39 8.19
CA ALA A 12 19.02 -6.26 7.72
C ALA A 12 19.24 -7.22 6.55
N LEU A 13 19.68 -6.68 5.42
CA LEU A 13 19.98 -7.44 4.22
C LEU A 13 21.46 -7.27 3.85
N THR A 14 22.05 -8.32 3.30
CA THR A 14 23.36 -8.22 2.65
C THR A 14 23.24 -7.50 1.30
N PRO A 15 24.33 -7.05 0.67
CA PRO A 15 24.29 -6.51 -0.69
C PRO A 15 23.73 -7.48 -1.73
N GLU A 16 23.76 -8.77 -1.47
CA GLU A 16 23.21 -9.84 -2.32
C GLU A 16 21.71 -10.08 -2.06
N GLY A 17 21.13 -9.46 -1.03
CA GLY A 17 19.70 -9.57 -0.69
C GLY A 17 19.39 -10.65 0.36
N ASP A 18 20.39 -11.30 0.96
CA ASP A 18 20.17 -12.29 2.01
C ASP A 18 19.74 -11.61 3.30
N GLN A 19 18.65 -12.10 3.91
CA GLN A 19 18.14 -11.56 5.18
C GLN A 19 18.99 -12.07 6.35
N ALA A 20 19.74 -11.17 6.98
CA ALA A 20 20.57 -11.45 8.15
C ALA A 20 19.79 -11.33 9.49
N ALA A 21 18.84 -10.40 9.58
CA ALA A 21 18.03 -10.19 10.77
C ALA A 21 16.70 -9.51 10.45
N LYS A 22 15.72 -9.69 11.36
CA LYS A 22 14.40 -9.03 11.28
C LYS A 22 13.91 -8.73 12.69
N ALA A 23 13.24 -7.58 12.88
CA ALA A 23 12.56 -7.19 14.10
C ALA A 23 11.25 -6.48 13.77
N TYR A 24 10.27 -6.54 14.69
CA TYR A 24 8.97 -5.89 14.53
C TYR A 24 8.52 -5.26 15.85
N VAL A 25 8.06 -4.02 15.78
CA VAL A 25 7.53 -3.27 16.91
C VAL A 25 6.14 -2.75 16.54
N PRO A 26 5.07 -3.12 17.27
CA PRO A 26 3.71 -2.68 16.96
C PRO A 26 3.50 -1.20 17.28
N HIS A 27 2.52 -0.59 16.59
CA HIS A 27 2.03 0.76 16.83
C HIS A 27 0.63 0.76 17.43
N THR A 28 0.29 1.84 18.15
CA THR A 28 -1.05 2.10 18.63
C THR A 28 -1.85 2.85 17.56
N LEU A 29 -3.12 2.44 17.36
CA LEU A 29 -4.08 3.13 16.50
C LEU A 29 -5.17 3.77 17.37
N SER A 30 -5.54 5.00 17.07
CA SER A 30 -6.61 5.74 17.74
C SER A 30 -7.73 6.06 16.75
N TYR A 31 -8.97 5.82 17.17
CA TYR A 31 -10.18 6.13 16.41
C TYR A 31 -11.08 7.05 17.24
N PRO A 32 -10.76 8.36 17.34
CA PRO A 32 -11.48 9.28 18.23
C PRO A 32 -12.97 9.47 17.91
N GLN A 33 -13.32 9.35 16.62
CA GLN A 33 -14.70 9.44 16.12
C GLN A 33 -14.87 8.51 14.90
N PRO A 34 -16.09 8.19 14.48
CA PRO A 34 -16.33 7.47 13.24
C PRO A 34 -15.66 8.17 12.04
N GLY A 35 -14.89 7.44 11.25
CA GLY A 35 -14.15 7.95 10.10
C GLY A 35 -12.86 8.71 10.44
N TRP A 36 -12.49 8.82 11.73
CA TRP A 36 -11.23 9.40 12.17
C TRP A 36 -10.22 8.31 12.50
N ALA A 37 -8.97 8.50 12.09
CA ALA A 37 -7.89 7.58 12.39
C ALA A 37 -6.58 8.35 12.62
N GLU A 38 -6.00 8.19 13.81
CA GLU A 38 -4.86 8.95 14.29
C GLU A 38 -3.78 8.07 14.89
N GLN A 39 -2.52 8.54 14.81
CA GLN A 39 -1.36 7.97 15.50
C GLN A 39 -0.51 9.07 16.13
N ASP A 40 0.23 8.76 17.19
CA ASP A 40 1.29 9.65 17.68
C ASP A 40 2.57 9.43 16.85
N PRO A 41 3.06 10.42 16.08
CA PRO A 41 4.28 10.27 15.28
C PRO A 41 5.53 9.92 16.10
N ARG A 42 5.54 10.25 17.41
CA ARG A 42 6.65 9.92 18.30
C ARG A 42 6.77 8.41 18.56
N GLU A 43 5.64 7.66 18.50
CA GLU A 43 5.68 6.20 18.57
C GLU A 43 6.46 5.61 17.41
N TRP A 44 6.36 6.18 16.20
CA TRP A 44 7.11 5.71 15.03
C TRP A 44 8.61 5.84 15.25
N LEU A 45 9.07 6.99 15.79
CA LEU A 45 10.49 7.20 16.12
C LEU A 45 10.99 6.19 17.16
N GLY A 46 10.21 5.97 18.21
CA GLY A 46 10.53 4.98 19.24
C GLY A 46 10.58 3.55 18.69
N ALA A 47 9.64 3.19 17.83
CA ALA A 47 9.57 1.88 17.17
C ALA A 47 10.73 1.67 16.20
N VAL A 48 11.09 2.69 15.40
CA VAL A 48 12.27 2.69 14.51
C VAL A 48 13.54 2.43 15.32
N ALA A 49 13.76 3.20 16.39
CA ALA A 49 14.95 3.04 17.24
C ALA A 49 15.01 1.64 17.87
N THR A 50 13.88 1.14 18.38
CA THR A 50 13.78 -0.19 19.01
C THR A 50 14.05 -1.31 18.01
N ALA A 51 13.37 -1.30 16.86
CA ALA A 51 13.53 -2.33 15.84
C ALA A 51 14.97 -2.36 15.28
N LEU A 52 15.56 -1.17 15.04
CA LEU A 52 16.96 -1.07 14.61
C LEU A 52 17.94 -1.60 15.65
N ALA A 53 17.73 -1.31 16.96
CA ALA A 53 18.58 -1.82 18.03
C ALA A 53 18.50 -3.35 18.12
N GLU A 54 17.33 -3.95 17.90
CA GLU A 54 17.15 -5.40 17.86
C GLU A 54 17.88 -6.04 16.68
N VAL A 55 17.69 -5.49 15.48
CA VAL A 55 18.39 -5.93 14.27
C VAL A 55 19.90 -5.77 14.44
N ARG A 56 20.37 -4.62 14.96
CA ARG A 56 21.80 -4.35 15.18
C ARG A 56 22.46 -5.36 16.12
N ARG A 57 21.74 -5.77 17.18
CA ARG A 57 22.22 -6.83 18.09
C ARG A 57 22.27 -8.19 17.38
N ALA A 58 21.27 -8.51 16.56
CA ALA A 58 21.17 -9.79 15.87
C ALA A 58 22.27 -9.98 14.80
N VAL A 59 22.69 -8.91 14.10
CA VAL A 59 23.77 -8.99 13.10
C VAL A 59 25.17 -9.04 13.70
N ASN A 60 25.30 -9.10 15.02
CA ASN A 60 26.51 -9.48 15.79
C ASN A 60 27.80 -8.76 15.32
N GLY A 61 27.76 -7.43 15.23
CA GLY A 61 28.93 -6.60 14.91
C GLY A 61 29.16 -6.30 13.43
N ALA A 62 28.34 -6.86 12.52
CA ALA A 62 28.41 -6.47 11.11
C ALA A 62 28.15 -4.95 10.95
N ALA A 63 28.89 -4.31 10.05
CA ALA A 63 28.69 -2.88 9.78
C ALA A 63 27.36 -2.63 9.03
N VAL A 64 26.52 -1.77 9.58
CA VAL A 64 25.34 -1.25 8.87
C VAL A 64 25.79 -0.05 8.03
N ARG A 65 25.79 -0.20 6.71
CA ARG A 65 26.29 0.83 5.79
C ARG A 65 25.27 1.93 5.56
N ALA A 66 24.01 1.56 5.44
CA ALA A 66 22.93 2.51 5.21
C ALA A 66 21.62 1.98 5.77
N LEU A 67 20.67 2.89 5.99
CA LEU A 67 19.27 2.59 6.28
C LEU A 67 18.36 3.45 5.42
N SER A 68 17.16 2.94 5.13
CA SER A 68 16.13 3.65 4.37
C SER A 68 14.74 3.19 4.82
N PHE A 69 13.69 3.90 4.41
CA PHE A 69 12.34 3.73 4.89
C PHE A 69 11.35 3.47 3.74
N GLY A 70 10.52 2.42 3.88
CA GLY A 70 9.19 2.37 3.31
C GLY A 70 8.23 2.88 4.36
N SER A 71 7.28 3.71 4.02
CA SER A 71 6.37 4.29 5.01
C SER A 71 4.93 4.33 4.51
N GLN A 72 3.98 4.19 5.43
CA GLN A 72 2.57 4.37 5.09
C GLN A 72 2.35 5.69 4.33
N LEU A 73 1.54 5.62 3.29
CA LEU A 73 1.15 6.76 2.45
C LEU A 73 0.08 7.63 3.14
N ASP A 74 -0.25 8.77 2.55
CA ASP A 74 -1.42 9.59 2.90
C ASP A 74 -1.51 10.07 4.35
N GLY A 75 -0.49 9.85 5.16
CA GLY A 75 -0.43 10.38 6.51
C GLY A 75 -0.03 11.85 6.52
N LEU A 76 -0.73 12.67 7.32
CA LEU A 76 -0.34 14.06 7.61
C LEU A 76 0.32 14.15 8.98
N VAL A 77 1.56 14.61 9.03
CA VAL A 77 2.27 15.02 10.25
C VAL A 77 2.52 16.52 10.19
N ALA A 78 1.81 17.29 10.99
CA ALA A 78 2.05 18.73 11.14
C ALA A 78 3.09 18.98 12.22
N THR A 79 4.18 19.69 11.90
CA THR A 79 5.29 19.96 12.84
C THR A 79 5.63 21.44 12.92
N ASP A 80 6.20 21.84 14.03
CA ASP A 80 6.85 23.14 14.16
C ASP A 80 8.18 23.23 13.35
N ALA A 81 8.93 24.31 13.54
CA ALA A 81 10.19 24.55 12.82
C ALA A 81 11.31 23.59 13.26
N ASP A 82 11.23 23.05 14.46
CA ASP A 82 12.22 22.14 15.05
C ASP A 82 11.87 20.66 14.78
N GLY A 83 10.74 20.39 14.11
CA GLY A 83 10.27 19.04 13.76
C GLY A 83 9.38 18.39 14.81
N GLU A 84 9.02 19.10 15.90
CA GLU A 84 8.13 18.56 16.90
C GLU A 84 6.68 18.54 16.40
N PRO A 85 5.98 17.39 16.50
CA PRO A 85 4.58 17.30 16.10
C PRO A 85 3.69 18.21 16.94
N VAL A 86 2.87 19.03 16.28
CA VAL A 86 1.89 19.92 16.93
C VAL A 86 0.60 19.21 17.31
N GLY A 87 0.44 17.94 16.93
CA GLY A 87 -0.72 17.10 17.23
C GLY A 87 -0.50 15.68 16.76
N SER A 88 -1.55 14.84 16.84
CA SER A 88 -1.55 13.49 16.27
C SER A 88 -1.46 13.56 14.75
N ALA A 89 -0.80 12.56 14.15
CA ALA A 89 -0.85 12.36 12.69
C ALA A 89 -2.24 11.87 12.27
N LEU A 90 -2.75 12.42 11.16
CA LEU A 90 -3.96 11.91 10.50
C LEU A 90 -3.51 10.90 9.45
N ILE A 91 -3.76 9.61 9.68
CA ILE A 91 -3.24 8.55 8.82
C ILE A 91 -4.14 8.28 7.60
N TRP A 92 -3.74 7.40 6.69
CA TRP A 92 -4.43 7.12 5.42
C TRP A 92 -5.90 6.71 5.56
N MET A 93 -6.26 6.03 6.66
CA MET A 93 -7.65 5.62 6.97
C MET A 93 -8.56 6.79 7.40
N ASP A 94 -8.01 7.99 7.64
CA ASP A 94 -8.76 9.13 8.13
C ASP A 94 -9.56 9.79 6.99
N ARG A 95 -10.87 9.88 7.17
CA ARG A 95 -11.82 10.36 6.15
C ARG A 95 -12.51 11.68 6.54
N ARG A 96 -11.99 12.37 7.58
CA ARG A 96 -12.66 13.58 8.13
C ARG A 96 -12.70 14.79 7.20
N ALA A 97 -11.86 14.82 6.16
CA ALA A 97 -11.63 15.98 5.29
C ALA A 97 -12.55 16.05 4.06
N GLN A 98 -13.73 15.38 4.08
CA GLN A 98 -14.65 15.37 2.93
C GLN A 98 -15.11 16.78 2.52
N ALA A 99 -15.45 17.65 3.49
CA ALA A 99 -15.87 19.02 3.18
C ALA A 99 -14.79 19.83 2.44
N GLN A 100 -13.51 19.58 2.74
CA GLN A 100 -12.38 20.23 2.05
C GLN A 100 -12.17 19.72 0.62
N CYS A 101 -12.51 18.46 0.36
CA CYS A 101 -12.58 17.95 -1.02
C CYS A 101 -13.71 18.65 -1.80
N ASP A 102 -14.89 18.78 -1.19
CA ASP A 102 -16.03 19.45 -1.84
C ASP A 102 -15.69 20.92 -2.16
N GLU A 103 -15.04 21.63 -1.22
CA GLU A 103 -14.55 22.99 -1.45
C GLU A 103 -13.44 23.09 -2.49
N ALA A 104 -12.52 22.12 -2.55
CA ALA A 104 -11.49 22.08 -3.59
C ALA A 104 -12.11 21.87 -4.97
N ALA A 105 -13.15 21.03 -5.08
CA ALA A 105 -13.90 20.81 -6.32
C ALA A 105 -14.61 22.07 -6.84
N GLU A 106 -14.99 23.01 -5.95
CA GLU A 106 -15.51 24.31 -6.37
C GLU A 106 -14.46 25.25 -6.98
N ARG A 107 -13.17 25.07 -6.62
CA ARG A 107 -12.03 25.89 -7.07
C ARG A 107 -11.33 25.30 -8.27
N MET A 108 -11.34 23.98 -8.40
CA MET A 108 -10.66 23.24 -9.49
C MET A 108 -11.51 22.04 -9.89
N ASP A 109 -11.70 21.84 -11.21
CA ASP A 109 -12.35 20.64 -11.72
C ASP A 109 -11.61 19.38 -11.21
N PRO A 110 -12.29 18.41 -10.56
CA PRO A 110 -11.66 17.16 -10.12
C PRO A 110 -10.92 16.41 -11.22
N HIS A 111 -11.39 16.48 -12.48
CA HIS A 111 -10.66 15.90 -13.61
C HIS A 111 -9.33 16.61 -13.85
N ARG A 112 -9.30 17.96 -13.75
CA ARG A 112 -8.05 18.73 -13.87
C ARG A 112 -7.09 18.42 -12.73
N LEU A 113 -7.59 18.30 -11.50
CA LEU A 113 -6.76 17.90 -10.35
C LEU A 113 -6.12 16.53 -10.61
N ARG A 114 -6.90 15.57 -11.10
CA ARG A 114 -6.42 14.22 -11.43
C ARG A 114 -5.38 14.23 -12.56
N GLU A 115 -5.57 15.06 -13.59
CA GLU A 115 -4.56 15.23 -14.66
C GLU A 115 -3.23 15.73 -14.11
N LEU A 116 -3.26 16.67 -13.15
CA LEU A 116 -2.06 17.23 -12.52
C LEU A 116 -1.40 16.25 -11.56
N SER A 117 -2.18 15.70 -10.62
CA SER A 117 -1.64 14.97 -9.48
C SER A 117 -1.57 13.46 -9.69
N GLY A 118 -2.26 12.93 -10.69
CA GLY A 118 -2.44 11.48 -10.85
C GLY A 118 -3.51 10.88 -9.93
N CYS A 119 -3.96 11.60 -8.90
CA CYS A 119 -4.84 11.10 -7.84
C CYS A 119 -6.29 11.51 -8.04
N ASN A 120 -7.20 10.66 -7.59
CA ASN A 120 -8.61 11.01 -7.44
C ASN A 120 -8.80 12.01 -6.28
N LEU A 121 -9.82 12.86 -6.36
CA LEU A 121 -10.16 13.75 -5.25
C LEU A 121 -10.78 12.94 -4.11
N ASP A 122 -10.00 12.71 -3.06
CA ASP A 122 -10.38 11.85 -1.95
C ASP A 122 -9.94 12.43 -0.59
N PRO A 123 -10.76 12.38 0.47
CA PRO A 123 -10.43 12.91 1.79
C PRO A 123 -9.30 12.16 2.52
N GLY A 124 -8.90 10.99 2.04
CA GLY A 124 -7.76 10.23 2.54
C GLY A 124 -6.42 10.89 2.26
N HIS A 125 -6.31 11.70 1.22
CA HIS A 125 -5.06 12.33 0.81
C HIS A 125 -4.67 13.57 1.64
N VAL A 126 -3.38 13.86 1.67
CA VAL A 126 -2.77 14.86 2.56
C VAL A 126 -3.25 16.29 2.29
N GLY A 127 -3.47 16.67 1.03
CA GLY A 127 -3.94 18.03 0.67
C GLY A 127 -5.26 18.38 1.36
N ALA A 128 -6.23 17.45 1.35
CA ALA A 128 -7.51 17.63 2.04
C ALA A 128 -7.32 17.72 3.56
N LYS A 129 -6.44 16.91 4.15
CA LYS A 129 -6.16 16.91 5.61
C LYS A 129 -5.48 18.21 6.07
N ILE A 130 -4.58 18.78 5.29
CA ILE A 130 -3.97 20.10 5.59
C ILE A 130 -5.06 21.18 5.60
N ALA A 131 -5.92 21.19 4.59
CA ALA A 131 -7.04 22.12 4.54
C ALA A 131 -8.01 21.94 5.73
N TRP A 132 -8.28 20.67 6.11
CA TRP A 132 -9.08 20.39 7.30
C TRP A 132 -8.44 20.93 8.59
N LEU A 133 -7.12 20.75 8.74
CA LEU A 133 -6.38 21.27 9.91
C LEU A 133 -6.50 22.79 10.00
N ARG A 134 -6.36 23.52 8.87
CA ARG A 134 -6.55 24.96 8.78
C ARG A 134 -7.93 25.38 9.29
N ASP A 135 -8.99 24.70 8.86
CA ASP A 135 -10.38 25.11 9.11
C ASP A 135 -10.87 24.68 10.50
N ASN A 136 -10.35 23.58 11.05
CA ASN A 136 -10.88 23.00 12.28
C ASN A 136 -9.91 23.01 13.46
N ARG A 137 -8.63 23.32 13.25
CA ARG A 137 -7.57 23.36 14.26
C ARG A 137 -6.62 24.54 13.99
N ALA A 138 -7.18 25.73 13.92
CA ALA A 138 -6.46 26.95 13.53
C ALA A 138 -5.18 27.19 14.36
N ASP A 139 -5.19 26.91 15.67
CA ASP A 139 -3.99 27.04 16.51
C ASP A 139 -2.90 26.05 16.13
N GLN A 140 -3.27 24.79 15.84
CA GLN A 140 -2.31 23.77 15.38
C GLN A 140 -1.76 24.14 13.99
N HIS A 141 -2.63 24.55 13.07
CA HIS A 141 -2.22 25.00 11.74
C HIS A 141 -1.27 26.20 11.82
N ALA A 142 -1.59 27.20 12.64
CA ALA A 142 -0.74 28.38 12.83
C ALA A 142 0.59 28.07 13.53
N GLY A 143 0.62 27.05 14.40
CA GLY A 143 1.83 26.54 15.05
C GLY A 143 2.70 25.65 14.14
N SER A 144 2.16 25.24 12.98
CA SER A 144 2.88 24.36 12.05
C SER A 144 3.79 25.16 11.13
N ARG A 145 5.02 24.69 10.99
CA ARG A 145 5.95 25.19 9.95
C ARG A 145 5.97 24.23 8.75
N TRP A 146 5.81 22.93 9.02
CA TRP A 146 5.89 21.90 7.99
C TRP A 146 4.66 20.96 8.06
N PHE A 147 4.18 20.57 6.88
CA PHE A 147 3.19 19.53 6.67
C PHE A 147 3.89 18.36 5.97
N LEU A 148 4.14 17.30 6.72
CA LEU A 148 4.98 16.19 6.29
C LEU A 148 4.17 14.92 6.10
N LEU A 149 4.67 14.03 5.25
CA LEU A 149 4.25 12.65 5.20
C LEU A 149 5.05 11.82 6.23
N PRO A 150 4.56 10.64 6.65
CA PRO A 150 5.22 9.83 7.68
C PRO A 150 6.68 9.51 7.36
N GLY A 151 6.99 9.14 6.10
CA GLY A 151 8.35 8.86 5.65
C GLY A 151 9.28 10.05 5.78
N SER A 152 8.81 11.25 5.38
CA SER A 152 9.57 12.49 5.51
C SER A 152 9.86 12.84 6.97
N PHE A 153 8.87 12.68 7.84
CA PHE A 153 9.03 12.92 9.27
C PHE A 153 10.09 11.99 9.88
N VAL A 154 10.00 10.70 9.61
CA VAL A 154 10.97 9.72 10.13
C VAL A 154 12.36 9.93 9.55
N ALA A 155 12.49 10.13 8.24
CA ALA A 155 13.76 10.36 7.55
C ALA A 155 14.45 11.64 8.04
N TRP A 156 13.68 12.72 8.25
CA TRP A 156 14.22 13.96 8.81
C TRP A 156 14.80 13.76 10.21
N HIS A 157 14.05 13.13 11.12
CA HIS A 157 14.56 12.83 12.46
C HIS A 157 15.76 11.86 12.42
N ALA A 158 15.80 10.94 11.48
CA ALA A 158 16.89 9.99 11.34
C ALA A 158 18.19 10.61 10.81
N SER A 159 18.12 11.70 10.01
CA SER A 159 19.27 12.32 9.33
C SER A 159 19.55 13.76 9.73
N GLY A 160 18.51 14.52 10.08
CA GLY A 160 18.55 15.98 10.21
C GLY A 160 18.23 16.73 8.91
N GLU A 161 18.08 16.05 7.78
CA GLU A 161 17.78 16.64 6.47
C GLU A 161 16.33 16.43 6.08
N LEU A 162 15.63 17.51 5.71
CA LEU A 162 14.23 17.51 5.31
C LEU A 162 14.08 17.23 3.81
N ALA A 163 13.37 16.15 3.48
CA ALA A 163 13.03 15.81 2.10
C ALA A 163 11.77 14.92 2.06
N VAL A 164 11.17 14.82 0.87
CA VAL A 164 10.13 13.85 0.52
C VAL A 164 10.47 13.24 -0.83
N ASP A 165 10.20 11.94 -0.99
CA ASP A 165 10.35 11.29 -2.29
C ASP A 165 9.11 11.49 -3.17
N PRO A 166 9.21 11.36 -4.51
CA PRO A 166 8.10 11.61 -5.41
C PRO A 166 6.91 10.67 -5.19
N SER A 167 7.13 9.42 -4.74
CA SER A 167 6.03 8.47 -4.53
C SER A 167 5.17 8.87 -3.33
N ASN A 168 5.78 9.23 -2.20
CA ASN A 168 5.06 9.79 -1.06
C ASN A 168 4.41 11.14 -1.42
N ALA A 169 5.15 12.02 -2.10
CA ALA A 169 4.63 13.34 -2.48
C ALA A 169 3.40 13.24 -3.40
N SER A 170 3.37 12.27 -4.32
CA SER A 170 2.25 12.08 -5.26
C SER A 170 0.94 11.73 -4.55
N SER A 171 0.97 10.93 -3.49
CA SER A 171 -0.23 10.57 -2.73
C SER A 171 -0.90 11.74 -2.01
N SER A 172 -0.27 12.92 -2.01
CA SER A 172 -0.83 14.12 -1.38
C SER A 172 -1.92 14.84 -2.18
N MET A 173 -2.09 14.56 -3.47
CA MET A 173 -2.82 15.36 -4.49
C MET A 173 -2.15 16.73 -4.79
N LEU A 174 -0.95 17.00 -4.28
CA LEU A 174 -0.29 18.31 -4.41
C LEU A 174 0.93 18.27 -5.35
N LEU A 175 1.42 17.06 -5.72
CA LEU A 175 2.51 16.88 -6.66
C LEU A 175 1.98 17.04 -8.09
N ASP A 176 2.75 17.69 -8.96
CA ASP A 176 2.58 17.61 -10.40
C ASP A 176 3.36 16.39 -10.90
N VAL A 177 2.64 15.39 -11.44
CA VAL A 177 3.24 14.11 -11.84
C VAL A 177 4.19 14.23 -13.02
N GLU A 178 4.07 15.26 -13.88
CA GLU A 178 4.95 15.45 -15.02
C GLU A 178 6.31 16.07 -14.59
N SER A 179 6.26 17.07 -13.71
CA SER A 179 7.47 17.74 -13.23
C SER A 179 8.11 17.04 -12.03
N ALA A 180 7.39 16.14 -11.36
CA ALA A 180 7.76 15.52 -10.09
C ALA A 180 8.13 16.56 -9.01
N ASP A 181 7.41 17.70 -8.96
CA ASP A 181 7.55 18.77 -7.97
C ASP A 181 6.16 19.30 -7.57
N TRP A 182 6.11 20.11 -6.52
CA TRP A 182 4.85 20.64 -5.99
C TRP A 182 4.09 21.51 -7.00
N SER A 183 2.85 21.14 -7.30
CA SER A 183 1.96 21.88 -8.18
C SER A 183 1.40 23.12 -7.49
N GLN A 184 1.74 24.32 -8.00
CA GLN A 184 1.16 25.57 -7.49
C GLN A 184 -0.36 25.61 -7.72
N GLU A 185 -0.84 25.02 -8.81
CA GLU A 185 -2.26 24.97 -9.16
C GLU A 185 -3.03 24.07 -8.18
N ALA A 186 -2.52 22.86 -7.91
CA ALA A 186 -3.13 21.96 -6.92
C ALA A 186 -3.05 22.51 -5.49
N CYS A 187 -1.90 23.06 -5.09
CA CYS A 187 -1.76 23.74 -3.80
C CYS A 187 -2.75 24.89 -3.62
N ALA A 188 -3.00 25.69 -4.67
CA ALA A 188 -3.98 26.77 -4.64
C ALA A 188 -5.43 26.28 -4.46
N ALA A 189 -5.79 25.12 -5.06
CA ALA A 189 -7.12 24.52 -4.88
C ALA A 189 -7.43 24.20 -3.41
N PHE A 190 -6.44 23.72 -2.65
CA PHE A 190 -6.54 23.45 -1.22
C PHE A 190 -6.14 24.64 -0.33
N GLN A 191 -5.72 25.78 -0.92
CA GLN A 191 -5.22 26.96 -0.23
C GLN A 191 -4.01 26.66 0.67
N ILE A 192 -3.05 25.91 0.15
CA ILE A 192 -1.82 25.51 0.81
C ILE A 192 -0.64 26.30 0.23
N ASP A 193 0.23 26.82 1.09
CA ASP A 193 1.51 27.39 0.68
C ASP A 193 2.51 26.25 0.48
N SER A 194 2.97 26.03 -0.76
CA SER A 194 3.96 25.00 -1.08
C SER A 194 5.29 25.16 -0.33
N ALA A 195 5.61 26.36 0.18
CA ALA A 195 6.78 26.60 1.03
C ALA A 195 6.67 25.94 2.42
N SER A 196 5.51 25.40 2.77
CA SER A 196 5.29 24.58 3.99
C SER A 196 5.43 23.07 3.75
N LEU A 197 5.75 22.64 2.52
CA LEU A 197 5.97 21.25 2.15
C LEU A 197 7.47 20.95 2.05
N ALA A 198 7.84 19.68 2.28
CA ALA A 198 9.25 19.26 2.20
C ALA A 198 9.76 19.32 0.75
N PRO A 199 11.04 19.62 0.51
CA PRO A 199 11.63 19.56 -0.83
C PRO A 199 11.57 18.14 -1.42
N VAL A 200 11.14 18.01 -2.67
CA VAL A 200 11.09 16.71 -3.37
C VAL A 200 12.50 16.28 -3.80
N ARG A 201 12.86 15.03 -3.51
CA ARG A 201 14.14 14.41 -3.85
C ARG A 201 13.93 12.95 -4.29
N PRO A 202 14.78 12.41 -5.19
CA PRO A 202 14.70 10.97 -5.54
C PRO A 202 14.74 10.06 -4.31
N ALA A 203 14.02 8.95 -4.33
CA ALA A 203 13.91 8.00 -3.22
C ALA A 203 15.26 7.45 -2.74
N SER A 204 16.24 7.29 -3.65
CA SER A 204 17.61 6.83 -3.34
C SER A 204 18.56 7.94 -2.90
N THR A 205 18.06 9.15 -2.62
CA THR A 205 18.91 10.28 -2.16
C THR A 205 19.51 9.98 -0.79
N VAL A 206 20.83 10.08 -0.67
CA VAL A 206 21.53 10.06 0.60
C VAL A 206 21.30 11.39 1.31
N LEU A 207 20.66 11.34 2.48
CA LEU A 207 20.37 12.53 3.31
C LEU A 207 21.56 12.90 4.21
N GLY A 208 22.47 11.96 4.44
CA GLY A 208 23.64 12.15 5.30
C GLY A 208 23.76 11.07 6.38
N PRO A 209 24.72 11.23 7.30
CA PRO A 209 24.93 10.26 8.37
C PRO A 209 23.76 10.22 9.36
N VAL A 210 23.57 9.07 9.98
CA VAL A 210 22.54 8.87 11.01
C VAL A 210 22.68 9.89 12.13
N SER A 211 21.53 10.48 12.52
CA SER A 211 21.45 11.49 13.58
C SER A 211 21.96 11.00 14.93
N PRO A 212 22.46 11.88 15.81
CA PRO A 212 23.03 11.49 17.11
C PRO A 212 22.07 10.67 17.98
N TRP A 213 20.78 11.04 18.02
CA TRP A 213 19.80 10.33 18.84
C TRP A 213 19.56 8.89 18.36
N LEU A 214 19.41 8.70 17.05
CA LEU A 214 19.14 7.37 16.48
C LEU A 214 20.40 6.50 16.54
N ARG A 215 21.58 7.10 16.32
CA ARG A 215 22.86 6.43 16.50
C ARG A 215 23.02 5.88 17.92
N GLU A 216 22.73 6.70 18.92
CA GLU A 216 22.84 6.29 20.32
C GLU A 216 21.78 5.24 20.69
N ALA A 217 20.52 5.47 20.31
CA ALA A 217 19.41 4.57 20.63
C ALA A 217 19.53 3.20 19.97
N ALA A 218 20.00 3.13 18.73
CA ALA A 218 20.13 1.89 17.97
C ALA A 218 21.54 1.27 17.97
N GLY A 219 22.56 1.95 18.51
CA GLY A 219 23.93 1.48 18.53
C GLY A 219 24.58 1.42 17.14
N LEU A 220 24.25 2.39 16.28
CA LEU A 220 24.74 2.48 14.91
C LEU A 220 26.12 3.16 14.85
N ASP A 221 26.88 2.88 13.79
CA ASP A 221 28.14 3.56 13.52
C ASP A 221 27.87 4.99 13.00
N PRO A 222 28.72 5.99 13.36
CA PRO A 222 28.62 7.35 12.83
C PRO A 222 28.69 7.44 11.28
N SER A 223 29.26 6.44 10.63
CA SER A 223 29.34 6.35 9.16
C SER A 223 28.14 5.68 8.51
N THR A 224 27.13 5.27 9.28
CA THR A 224 25.88 4.74 8.72
C THR A 224 25.11 5.88 8.06
N GLU A 225 24.83 5.74 6.76
CA GLU A 225 24.12 6.74 5.98
C GLU A 225 22.60 6.52 6.04
N VAL A 226 21.84 7.61 6.00
CA VAL A 226 20.38 7.59 5.85
C VAL A 226 20.04 7.90 4.40
N VAL A 227 19.25 7.02 3.78
CA VAL A 227 18.70 7.21 2.45
C VAL A 227 17.20 7.45 2.58
N LEU A 228 16.64 8.38 1.82
CA LEU A 228 15.28 8.91 1.97
C LEU A 228 14.21 7.82 2.06
N GLY A 229 14.12 6.96 1.04
CA GLY A 229 13.09 5.92 0.99
C GLY A 229 11.89 6.32 0.15
N SER A 230 10.78 5.57 0.29
CA SER A 230 9.56 5.75 -0.52
C SER A 230 8.29 5.37 0.26
N GLY A 231 7.13 5.53 -0.38
CA GLY A 231 5.87 4.96 0.11
C GLY A 231 5.97 3.43 0.25
N ASP A 232 5.25 2.86 1.21
CA ASP A 232 5.33 1.44 1.53
C ASP A 232 4.89 0.52 0.39
N GLU A 233 3.86 0.89 -0.38
CA GLU A 233 3.39 0.15 -1.56
C GLU A 233 4.41 0.18 -2.69
N MET A 234 5.05 1.34 -2.94
CA MET A 234 6.11 1.50 -3.93
C MET A 234 7.38 0.76 -3.51
N ALA A 235 7.71 0.78 -2.22
CA ALA A 235 8.78 -0.02 -1.66
C ALA A 235 8.47 -1.52 -1.74
N ALA A 236 7.21 -1.94 -1.46
CA ALA A 236 6.79 -3.33 -1.60
C ALA A 236 6.90 -3.83 -3.04
N THR A 237 6.47 -3.01 -3.99
CA THR A 237 6.56 -3.28 -5.43
C THR A 237 8.02 -3.43 -5.87
N LEU A 238 8.90 -2.51 -5.47
CA LEU A 238 10.34 -2.59 -5.71
C LEU A 238 10.95 -3.83 -5.07
N GLY A 239 10.64 -4.08 -3.78
CA GLY A 239 11.17 -5.22 -3.02
C GLY A 239 10.69 -6.58 -3.52
N ALA A 240 9.60 -6.62 -4.26
CA ALA A 240 9.11 -7.79 -5.00
C ALA A 240 9.84 -8.00 -6.35
N GLY A 241 10.78 -7.11 -6.72
CA GLY A 241 11.45 -7.13 -8.01
C GLY A 241 10.54 -6.72 -9.19
N VAL A 242 9.43 -6.03 -8.92
CA VAL A 242 8.47 -5.56 -9.92
C VAL A 242 8.91 -4.17 -10.38
N VAL A 243 9.77 -4.13 -11.40
CA VAL A 243 10.39 -2.90 -11.93
C VAL A 243 10.22 -2.76 -13.45
N ASP A 244 9.82 -3.82 -14.14
CA ASP A 244 9.68 -3.82 -15.59
C ASP A 244 8.23 -3.60 -16.01
N PRO A 245 7.97 -2.80 -17.07
CA PRO A 245 6.62 -2.57 -17.57
C PRO A 245 5.87 -3.87 -17.92
N GLY A 246 4.63 -3.95 -17.49
CA GLY A 246 3.78 -5.13 -17.64
C GLY A 246 3.77 -6.06 -16.44
N SER A 247 4.73 -5.94 -15.52
CA SER A 247 4.68 -6.65 -14.25
C SER A 247 3.73 -5.93 -13.28
N VAL A 248 2.95 -6.69 -12.50
CA VAL A 248 1.99 -6.18 -11.54
C VAL A 248 2.27 -6.77 -10.17
N CYS A 249 2.38 -5.92 -9.15
CA CYS A 249 2.43 -6.31 -7.75
C CYS A 249 1.02 -6.32 -7.17
N ASP A 250 0.61 -7.46 -6.61
CA ASP A 250 -0.66 -7.65 -5.89
C ASP A 250 -0.35 -7.82 -4.40
N VAL A 251 -0.59 -6.78 -3.61
CA VAL A 251 -0.26 -6.75 -2.18
C VAL A 251 -1.40 -7.34 -1.36
N MET A 252 -1.41 -8.64 -1.19
CA MET A 252 -2.47 -9.41 -0.51
C MET A 252 -2.42 -9.27 1.01
N GLY A 253 -2.58 -8.03 1.49
CA GLY A 253 -2.61 -7.64 2.90
C GLY A 253 -4.02 -7.58 3.49
N THR A 254 -4.21 -6.77 4.54
CA THR A 254 -5.55 -6.44 5.06
C THR A 254 -6.37 -5.71 4.01
N ALA A 255 -5.83 -4.65 3.42
CA ALA A 255 -6.23 -4.15 2.11
C ALA A 255 -5.41 -4.87 1.01
N GLU A 256 -5.84 -4.75 -0.24
CA GLU A 256 -5.19 -5.39 -1.40
C GLU A 256 -4.83 -4.33 -2.45
N PRO A 257 -3.79 -3.50 -2.21
CA PRO A 257 -3.27 -2.59 -3.22
C PRO A 257 -2.73 -3.35 -4.43
N VAL A 258 -2.92 -2.77 -5.61
CA VAL A 258 -2.46 -3.33 -6.89
C VAL A 258 -1.67 -2.27 -7.64
N CYS A 259 -0.38 -2.55 -7.89
CA CYS A 259 0.55 -1.64 -8.54
C CYS A 259 1.06 -2.24 -9.86
N ALA A 260 0.72 -1.64 -10.99
CA ALA A 260 1.20 -2.05 -12.31
C ALA A 260 2.28 -1.09 -12.82
N VAL A 261 3.45 -1.62 -13.18
CA VAL A 261 4.52 -0.81 -13.76
C VAL A 261 4.17 -0.41 -15.18
N VAL A 262 4.26 0.90 -15.45
CA VAL A 262 4.02 1.48 -16.78
C VAL A 262 5.23 2.33 -17.22
N PRO A 263 5.52 2.40 -18.54
CA PRO A 263 6.75 3.04 -19.05
C PRO A 263 6.68 4.56 -19.12
N ALA A 264 5.51 5.14 -18.93
CA ALA A 264 5.27 6.58 -19.02
C ALA A 264 4.01 6.96 -18.23
N PRO A 265 3.87 8.23 -17.81
CA PRO A 265 2.66 8.68 -17.14
C PRO A 265 1.44 8.51 -18.03
N VAL A 266 0.45 7.81 -17.52
CA VAL A 266 -0.83 7.57 -18.18
C VAL A 266 -1.94 7.43 -17.14
N LEU A 267 -3.13 7.96 -17.45
CA LEU A 267 -4.30 7.82 -16.58
C LEU A 267 -5.27 6.83 -17.22
N ASP A 268 -5.90 5.98 -16.42
CA ASP A 268 -7.05 5.24 -16.91
C ASP A 268 -8.26 6.17 -17.05
N PRO A 269 -9.15 5.93 -18.05
CA PRO A 269 -10.23 6.86 -18.37
C PRO A 269 -11.32 6.91 -17.29
N ASP A 270 -11.47 5.86 -16.47
CA ASP A 270 -12.58 5.69 -15.53
C ASP A 270 -12.21 6.05 -14.09
N GLY A 271 -10.93 6.35 -13.80
CA GLY A 271 -10.46 6.72 -12.48
C GLY A 271 -10.45 5.57 -11.46
N VAL A 272 -10.35 4.34 -11.94
CA VAL A 272 -10.20 3.15 -11.06
C VAL A 272 -8.81 3.12 -10.45
N THR A 273 -7.79 3.56 -11.21
CA THR A 273 -6.40 3.63 -10.75
C THR A 273 -5.94 5.06 -10.59
N GLU A 274 -4.95 5.26 -9.74
CA GLU A 274 -4.16 6.47 -9.59
C GLU A 274 -2.80 6.29 -10.26
N LEU A 275 -2.11 7.39 -10.52
CA LEU A 275 -0.80 7.40 -11.16
C LEU A 275 0.24 7.94 -10.19
N HIS A 276 1.25 7.13 -9.90
CA HIS A 276 2.34 7.48 -9.00
C HIS A 276 3.70 7.25 -9.63
N PRO A 277 4.72 8.06 -9.31
CA PRO A 277 6.11 7.71 -9.59
C PRO A 277 6.49 6.40 -8.88
N HIS A 278 7.17 5.51 -9.59
CA HIS A 278 7.76 4.32 -8.98
C HIS A 278 8.94 4.71 -8.06
N ALA A 279 9.24 3.89 -7.03
CA ALA A 279 10.43 4.08 -6.21
C ALA A 279 11.74 3.94 -7.02
N ALA A 280 11.74 3.16 -8.10
CA ALA A 280 12.81 3.13 -9.09
C ALA A 280 12.70 4.35 -10.03
N PRO A 281 13.83 4.99 -10.39
CA PRO A 281 13.83 6.14 -11.31
C PRO A 281 13.21 5.80 -12.66
N ASP A 282 12.61 6.82 -13.30
CA ASP A 282 12.01 6.76 -14.65
C ASP A 282 10.88 5.71 -14.80
N GLY A 283 10.38 5.18 -13.70
CA GLY A 283 9.24 4.27 -13.65
C GLY A 283 7.98 4.96 -13.12
N TRP A 284 6.82 4.42 -13.52
CA TRP A 284 5.49 4.86 -13.08
C TRP A 284 4.66 3.66 -12.66
N LEU A 285 3.70 3.90 -11.78
CA LEU A 285 2.75 2.90 -11.34
C LEU A 285 1.33 3.40 -11.62
N LEU A 286 0.53 2.57 -12.29
CA LEU A 286 -0.91 2.62 -12.14
C LEU A 286 -1.25 1.82 -10.89
N GLU A 287 -1.76 2.51 -9.89
CA GLU A 287 -2.04 1.97 -8.57
C GLU A 287 -3.54 2.04 -8.27
N ASN A 288 -4.08 0.99 -7.67
CA ASN A 288 -5.36 1.04 -6.98
C ASN A 288 -5.10 0.76 -5.50
N PRO A 289 -5.54 1.63 -4.55
CA PRO A 289 -5.25 1.49 -3.12
C PRO A 289 -5.88 0.25 -2.48
N GLY A 290 -6.64 -0.48 -3.28
CA GLY A 290 -7.20 -1.76 -2.90
C GLY A 290 -8.52 -1.66 -2.15
N TRP A 291 -9.02 -2.83 -1.85
CA TRP A 291 -10.24 -3.08 -1.08
C TRP A 291 -9.92 -3.94 0.14
N LEU A 292 -10.86 -4.08 1.04
CA LEU A 292 -10.68 -4.88 2.25
C LEU A 292 -10.75 -6.38 1.91
N SER A 293 -9.65 -6.95 1.38
CA SER A 293 -9.56 -8.34 0.94
C SER A 293 -9.21 -9.31 2.08
N GLY A 294 -7.97 -9.26 2.57
CA GLY A 294 -7.56 -10.08 3.71
C GLY A 294 -8.34 -9.72 4.98
N GLY A 295 -8.75 -8.46 5.11
CA GLY A 295 -9.66 -8.02 6.16
C GLY A 295 -11.04 -8.66 6.07
N ALA A 296 -11.59 -8.82 4.86
CA ALA A 296 -12.85 -9.53 4.65
C ALA A 296 -12.71 -11.04 4.95
N TYR A 297 -11.57 -11.65 4.60
CA TYR A 297 -11.31 -13.06 4.94
C TYR A 297 -11.11 -13.25 6.45
N ARG A 298 -10.49 -12.28 7.15
CA ARG A 298 -10.43 -12.25 8.62
C ARG A 298 -11.81 -12.12 9.23
N TRP A 299 -12.64 -11.20 8.72
CA TRP A 299 -14.04 -11.07 9.13
C TRP A 299 -14.82 -12.39 8.94
N PHE A 300 -14.65 -13.08 7.79
CA PHE A 300 -15.25 -14.39 7.56
C PHE A 300 -14.78 -15.42 8.60
N ARG A 301 -13.50 -15.45 8.93
CA ARG A 301 -12.95 -16.30 9.98
C ARG A 301 -13.62 -16.04 11.32
N ASP A 302 -13.76 -14.79 11.71
CA ASP A 302 -14.23 -14.39 13.04
C ASP A 302 -15.73 -14.58 13.19
N GLU A 303 -16.52 -14.33 12.14
CA GLU A 303 -17.99 -14.39 12.20
C GLU A 303 -18.56 -15.74 11.74
N LEU A 304 -17.93 -16.42 10.79
CA LEU A 304 -18.46 -17.62 10.12
C LEU A 304 -17.54 -18.84 10.21
N GLY A 305 -16.28 -18.66 10.62
CA GLY A 305 -15.23 -19.70 10.66
C GLY A 305 -15.04 -20.36 12.03
N SER A 306 -16.05 -20.40 12.90
CA SER A 306 -15.92 -20.89 14.27
C SER A 306 -15.49 -22.36 14.38
N VAL A 307 -15.82 -23.20 13.39
CA VAL A 307 -15.42 -24.61 13.34
C VAL A 307 -13.92 -24.72 13.07
N GLU A 308 -13.43 -24.01 12.06
CA GLU A 308 -12.02 -23.97 11.66
C GLU A 308 -11.16 -23.32 12.76
N ALA A 309 -11.69 -22.27 13.42
CA ALA A 309 -11.01 -21.64 14.57
C ALA A 309 -10.88 -22.60 15.77
N ALA A 310 -11.91 -23.39 16.06
CA ALA A 310 -11.87 -24.41 17.12
C ALA A 310 -10.90 -25.55 16.78
N GLU A 311 -10.87 -25.99 15.52
CA GLU A 311 -9.94 -27.01 15.04
C GLU A 311 -8.49 -26.51 15.11
N ALA A 312 -8.22 -25.29 14.64
CA ALA A 312 -6.92 -24.65 14.73
C ALA A 312 -6.42 -24.57 16.19
N ALA A 313 -7.30 -24.16 17.12
CA ALA A 313 -6.97 -24.10 18.54
C ALA A 313 -6.68 -25.49 19.14
N ALA A 314 -7.33 -26.54 18.68
CA ALA A 314 -7.14 -27.89 19.17
C ALA A 314 -5.90 -28.59 18.60
N THR A 315 -5.54 -28.29 17.34
CA THR A 315 -4.49 -29.00 16.59
C THR A 315 -3.18 -28.20 16.45
N GLY A 316 -3.22 -26.87 16.60
CA GLY A 316 -2.12 -25.96 16.28
C GLY A 316 -1.98 -25.69 14.78
N ALA A 317 -2.94 -26.11 13.96
CA ALA A 317 -2.96 -25.80 12.52
C ALA A 317 -3.22 -24.30 12.27
N ASP A 318 -2.80 -23.81 11.10
CA ASP A 318 -3.15 -22.46 10.66
C ASP A 318 -4.64 -22.39 10.28
N VAL A 319 -5.37 -21.48 10.90
CA VAL A 319 -6.80 -21.30 10.66
C VAL A 319 -7.12 -20.94 9.21
N TYR A 320 -6.23 -20.20 8.52
CA TYR A 320 -6.43 -19.84 7.12
C TYR A 320 -6.20 -21.01 6.17
N GLU A 321 -5.29 -21.94 6.50
CA GLU A 321 -5.17 -23.21 5.75
C GLU A 321 -6.44 -24.05 5.87
N LEU A 322 -7.05 -24.11 7.05
CA LEU A 322 -8.33 -24.82 7.26
C LEU A 322 -9.47 -24.14 6.48
N LEU A 323 -9.53 -22.81 6.46
CA LEU A 323 -10.52 -22.06 5.68
C LEU A 323 -10.29 -22.21 4.17
N ASN A 324 -9.06 -22.28 3.71
CA ASN A 324 -8.75 -22.56 2.32
C ASN A 324 -9.21 -23.96 1.93
N SER A 325 -8.96 -24.96 2.78
CA SER A 325 -9.47 -26.32 2.58
C SER A 325 -11.00 -26.36 2.57
N LEU A 326 -11.67 -25.57 3.43
CA LEU A 326 -13.13 -25.41 3.36
C LEU A 326 -13.57 -24.88 1.98
N ALA A 327 -12.92 -23.82 1.48
CA ALA A 327 -13.25 -23.22 0.19
C ALA A 327 -13.03 -24.16 -1.00
N GLU A 328 -12.06 -25.07 -0.91
CA GLU A 328 -11.78 -26.11 -1.94
C GLU A 328 -12.91 -27.14 -2.10
N HIS A 329 -13.79 -27.29 -1.10
CA HIS A 329 -14.95 -28.17 -1.23
C HIS A 329 -16.06 -27.60 -2.14
N ALA A 330 -15.98 -26.32 -2.51
CA ALA A 330 -16.84 -25.74 -3.53
C ALA A 330 -16.10 -25.64 -4.88
N PRO A 331 -16.78 -25.91 -6.00
CA PRO A 331 -16.17 -25.83 -7.33
C PRO A 331 -15.81 -24.39 -7.70
N ALA A 332 -15.02 -24.24 -8.77
CA ALA A 332 -14.78 -22.94 -9.41
C ALA A 332 -16.10 -22.28 -9.81
N GLY A 333 -16.26 -21.00 -9.48
CA GLY A 333 -17.50 -20.24 -9.64
C GLY A 333 -18.52 -20.46 -8.54
N ALA A 334 -18.15 -21.15 -7.44
CA ALA A 334 -18.97 -21.36 -6.22
C ALA A 334 -20.43 -21.73 -6.51
N ASP A 335 -20.69 -22.56 -7.56
CA ASP A 335 -22.02 -22.93 -8.06
C ASP A 335 -22.93 -21.70 -8.33
N GLY A 336 -22.32 -20.56 -8.70
CA GLY A 336 -23.02 -19.33 -9.03
C GLY A 336 -23.28 -18.37 -7.87
N VAL A 337 -22.76 -18.67 -6.68
CA VAL A 337 -22.74 -17.70 -5.56
C VAL A 337 -21.70 -16.62 -5.87
N LEU A 338 -22.11 -15.36 -5.76
CA LEU A 338 -21.28 -14.18 -5.98
C LEU A 338 -21.01 -13.45 -4.66
N TRP A 339 -19.84 -12.90 -4.49
CA TRP A 339 -19.48 -11.98 -3.42
C TRP A 339 -19.18 -10.61 -4.02
N VAL A 340 -19.78 -9.55 -3.47
CA VAL A 340 -19.44 -8.16 -3.77
C VAL A 340 -18.40 -7.70 -2.74
N PRO A 341 -17.13 -7.40 -3.12
CA PRO A 341 -16.02 -7.17 -2.19
C PRO A 341 -15.97 -5.71 -1.68
N ALA A 342 -17.08 -5.22 -1.11
CA ALA A 342 -17.25 -3.83 -0.66
C ALA A 342 -17.53 -3.73 0.84
N LEU A 343 -16.82 -4.52 1.67
CA LEU A 343 -17.06 -4.54 3.12
C LEU A 343 -16.73 -3.20 3.79
N ALA A 344 -15.82 -2.43 3.22
CA ALA A 344 -15.43 -1.09 3.65
C ALA A 344 -15.56 -0.04 2.53
N GLY A 345 -16.52 -0.21 1.63
CA GLY A 345 -16.59 0.54 0.38
C GLY A 345 -15.89 -0.19 -0.77
N ALA A 346 -15.93 0.38 -1.97
CA ALA A 346 -15.28 -0.15 -3.17
C ALA A 346 -14.30 0.88 -3.75
N THR A 347 -13.19 0.39 -4.34
CA THR A 347 -12.25 1.14 -5.17
C THR A 347 -12.22 0.63 -6.61
N ALA A 348 -12.77 -0.57 -6.83
CA ALA A 348 -12.99 -1.19 -8.12
C ALA A 348 -14.40 -1.84 -8.11
N PRO A 349 -15.15 -1.77 -9.21
CA PRO A 349 -14.87 -1.15 -10.52
C PRO A 349 -15.00 0.37 -10.54
N GLU A 350 -15.25 1.02 -9.42
CA GLU A 350 -15.34 2.47 -9.20
C GLU A 350 -15.04 2.80 -7.75
N TRP A 351 -14.61 4.00 -7.48
CA TRP A 351 -14.46 4.51 -6.12
C TRP A 351 -15.85 4.87 -5.57
N ASN A 352 -16.31 4.10 -4.58
CA ASN A 352 -17.62 4.28 -3.96
C ASN A 352 -17.58 3.88 -2.49
N ALA A 353 -17.39 4.84 -1.60
CA ALA A 353 -17.35 4.62 -0.15
C ALA A 353 -18.70 4.13 0.42
N ALA A 354 -19.80 4.35 -0.29
CA ALA A 354 -21.12 3.90 0.13
C ALA A 354 -21.43 2.45 -0.29
N ALA A 355 -20.62 1.84 -1.17
CA ALA A 355 -20.80 0.45 -1.57
C ALA A 355 -20.74 -0.49 -0.36
N ARG A 356 -21.51 -1.56 -0.39
CA ARG A 356 -21.59 -2.56 0.70
C ARG A 356 -21.45 -3.97 0.16
N ALA A 357 -20.78 -4.79 0.96
CA ALA A 357 -20.56 -6.20 0.63
C ALA A 357 -21.82 -7.04 0.78
N GLY A 358 -21.85 -8.15 0.05
CA GLY A 358 -22.94 -9.13 0.19
C GLY A 358 -22.73 -10.37 -0.68
N TRP A 359 -23.31 -11.48 -0.25
CA TRP A 359 -23.46 -12.66 -1.10
C TRP A 359 -24.77 -12.62 -1.85
N PHE A 360 -24.72 -13.02 -3.12
CA PHE A 360 -25.88 -13.11 -4.00
C PHE A 360 -25.93 -14.50 -4.68
N GLY A 361 -27.15 -14.96 -5.01
CA GLY A 361 -27.34 -16.23 -5.73
C GLY A 361 -27.40 -17.47 -4.86
N LEU A 362 -27.63 -17.32 -3.53
CA LEU A 362 -27.74 -18.46 -2.60
C LEU A 362 -28.98 -19.32 -2.89
N ALA A 363 -28.79 -20.63 -2.85
CA ALA A 363 -29.84 -21.65 -2.88
C ALA A 363 -29.71 -22.58 -1.65
N ALA A 364 -30.69 -23.38 -1.37
CA ALA A 364 -30.70 -24.31 -0.22
C ALA A 364 -29.58 -25.37 -0.28
N SER A 365 -28.99 -25.60 -1.45
CA SER A 365 -27.86 -26.52 -1.64
C SER A 365 -26.51 -25.92 -1.26
N HIS A 366 -26.42 -24.60 -1.09
CA HIS A 366 -25.15 -23.92 -0.80
C HIS A 366 -24.86 -23.94 0.70
N GLY A 367 -23.60 -24.16 1.03
CA GLY A 367 -23.09 -24.15 2.41
C GLY A 367 -21.92 -23.19 2.57
N ARG A 368 -21.29 -23.20 3.76
CA ARG A 368 -20.15 -22.33 4.10
C ARG A 368 -18.97 -22.40 3.11
N ALA A 369 -18.72 -23.58 2.52
CA ALA A 369 -17.72 -23.76 1.48
C ALA A 369 -17.94 -22.83 0.29
N HIS A 370 -19.19 -22.70 -0.17
CA HIS A 370 -19.56 -21.82 -1.28
C HIS A 370 -19.40 -20.34 -0.89
N LEU A 371 -19.72 -19.97 0.36
CA LEU A 371 -19.52 -18.59 0.85
C LEU A 371 -18.04 -18.24 0.91
N ALA A 372 -17.21 -19.14 1.45
CA ALA A 372 -15.76 -18.94 1.51
C ALA A 372 -15.14 -18.84 0.10
N ARG A 373 -15.53 -19.76 -0.80
CA ARG A 373 -15.07 -19.76 -2.18
C ARG A 373 -15.46 -18.49 -2.92
N ALA A 374 -16.72 -18.08 -2.86
CA ALA A 374 -17.23 -16.87 -3.49
C ALA A 374 -16.53 -15.62 -2.97
N LEU A 375 -16.19 -15.56 -1.66
CA LEU A 375 -15.42 -14.44 -1.09
C LEU A 375 -14.03 -14.32 -1.73
N LEU A 376 -13.31 -15.42 -1.85
CA LEU A 376 -11.98 -15.43 -2.48
C LEU A 376 -12.06 -15.08 -3.97
N GLU A 377 -13.06 -15.58 -4.68
CA GLU A 377 -13.30 -15.30 -6.10
C GLU A 377 -13.73 -13.86 -6.35
N GLY A 378 -14.61 -13.30 -5.50
CA GLY A 378 -15.04 -11.90 -5.61
C GLY A 378 -13.89 -10.91 -5.41
N ASN A 379 -12.95 -11.21 -4.49
CA ASN A 379 -11.73 -10.43 -4.36
C ASN A 379 -10.85 -10.51 -5.64
N ALA A 380 -10.74 -11.68 -6.25
CA ALA A 380 -10.03 -11.82 -7.52
C ALA A 380 -10.75 -11.13 -8.70
N PHE A 381 -12.09 -10.97 -8.64
CA PHE A 381 -12.83 -10.19 -9.62
C PHE A 381 -12.57 -8.68 -9.48
N ALA A 382 -12.42 -8.16 -8.26
CA ALA A 382 -12.00 -6.77 -8.06
C ALA A 382 -10.58 -6.54 -8.61
N LEU A 383 -9.64 -7.46 -8.40
CA LEU A 383 -8.32 -7.43 -9.05
C LEU A 383 -8.47 -7.39 -10.58
N ARG A 384 -9.35 -8.21 -11.15
CA ARG A 384 -9.60 -8.21 -12.60
C ARG A 384 -10.19 -6.88 -13.07
N ASP A 385 -11.05 -6.23 -12.30
CA ASP A 385 -11.55 -4.87 -12.61
C ASP A 385 -10.41 -3.86 -12.70
N VAL A 386 -9.43 -3.90 -11.79
CA VAL A 386 -8.23 -3.04 -11.84
C VAL A 386 -7.40 -3.35 -13.09
N LEU A 387 -7.18 -4.64 -13.43
CA LEU A 387 -6.44 -5.01 -14.65
C LEU A 387 -7.16 -4.60 -15.93
N GLU A 388 -8.51 -4.59 -15.96
CA GLU A 388 -9.27 -4.05 -17.08
C GLU A 388 -9.12 -2.52 -17.20
N ALA A 389 -9.04 -1.78 -16.07
CA ALA A 389 -8.74 -0.34 -16.08
C ALA A 389 -7.31 -0.06 -16.61
N ILE A 390 -6.31 -0.84 -16.17
CA ILE A 390 -4.95 -0.78 -16.71
C ILE A 390 -4.95 -1.02 -18.23
N ARG A 391 -5.73 -2.00 -18.70
CA ARG A 391 -5.88 -2.27 -20.14
C ARG A 391 -6.58 -1.11 -20.88
N ALA A 392 -7.59 -0.49 -20.25
CA ALA A 392 -8.27 0.69 -20.81
C ALA A 392 -7.34 1.90 -20.94
N ALA A 393 -6.33 2.01 -20.06
CA ALA A 393 -5.23 2.97 -20.17
C ALA A 393 -4.21 2.63 -21.28
N GLY A 394 -4.45 1.58 -22.08
CA GLY A 394 -3.55 1.15 -23.16
C GLY A 394 -2.34 0.34 -22.69
N GLN A 395 -2.33 -0.11 -21.44
CA GLN A 395 -1.24 -0.89 -20.87
C GLN A 395 -1.59 -2.38 -20.83
N THR A 396 -0.57 -3.24 -20.73
CA THR A 396 -0.75 -4.70 -20.73
C THR A 396 -0.05 -5.31 -19.54
N ALA A 397 -0.83 -5.97 -18.67
CA ALA A 397 -0.27 -6.82 -17.63
C ALA A 397 0.16 -8.18 -18.21
N THR A 398 1.34 -8.67 -17.85
CA THR A 398 1.91 -9.92 -18.34
C THR A 398 2.12 -10.95 -17.24
N GLU A 399 2.27 -10.53 -16.00
CA GLU A 399 2.42 -11.38 -14.81
C GLU A 399 1.86 -10.70 -13.56
N LEU A 400 1.54 -11.51 -12.56
CA LEU A 400 1.24 -11.05 -11.20
C LEU A 400 2.30 -11.56 -10.24
N VAL A 401 2.82 -10.68 -9.40
CA VAL A 401 3.68 -10.99 -8.26
C VAL A 401 2.91 -10.71 -6.99
N CYS A 402 2.43 -11.77 -6.33
CA CYS A 402 1.67 -11.66 -5.09
C CYS A 402 2.60 -11.56 -3.88
N VAL A 403 2.38 -10.58 -3.02
CA VAL A 403 3.17 -10.34 -1.80
C VAL A 403 2.29 -10.24 -0.56
N ALA A 404 2.87 -10.04 0.60
CA ALA A 404 2.21 -10.02 1.91
C ALA A 404 1.57 -11.37 2.31
N GLY A 405 0.86 -11.38 3.45
CA GLY A 405 0.42 -12.61 4.12
C GLY A 405 -0.47 -13.52 3.29
N GLY A 406 -1.39 -12.96 2.50
CA GLY A 406 -2.31 -13.71 1.64
C GLY A 406 -1.62 -14.48 0.51
N ALA A 407 -0.45 -14.02 0.07
CA ALA A 407 0.34 -14.67 -0.97
C ALA A 407 0.89 -16.05 -0.56
N ARG A 408 0.85 -16.41 0.72
CA ARG A 408 1.26 -17.73 1.21
C ARG A 408 0.28 -18.83 0.80
N GLY A 409 -1.02 -18.50 0.57
CA GLY A 409 -2.06 -19.45 0.22
C GLY A 409 -2.06 -19.80 -1.26
N ASP A 410 -1.79 -21.06 -1.59
CA ASP A 410 -1.76 -21.54 -2.99
C ASP A 410 -3.14 -21.44 -3.66
N LEU A 411 -4.23 -21.72 -2.93
CA LEU A 411 -5.59 -21.57 -3.46
C LEU A 411 -5.87 -20.12 -3.89
N LEU A 412 -5.50 -19.15 -3.06
CA LEU A 412 -5.73 -17.73 -3.34
C LEU A 412 -4.99 -17.28 -4.59
N ARG A 413 -3.73 -17.70 -4.74
CA ARG A 413 -2.91 -17.39 -5.93
C ARG A 413 -3.43 -18.11 -7.18
N GLN A 414 -3.86 -19.37 -7.05
CA GLN A 414 -4.44 -20.11 -8.18
C GLN A 414 -5.76 -19.48 -8.67
N ILE A 415 -6.63 -19.04 -7.74
CA ILE A 415 -7.86 -18.31 -8.11
C ILE A 415 -7.52 -17.04 -8.89
N ARG A 416 -6.49 -16.29 -8.48
CA ARG A 416 -6.03 -15.09 -9.22
C ARG A 416 -5.53 -15.44 -10.60
N ALA A 417 -4.71 -16.48 -10.73
CA ALA A 417 -4.25 -16.93 -12.05
C ALA A 417 -5.44 -17.27 -12.97
N ASP A 418 -6.38 -18.06 -12.48
CA ASP A 418 -7.53 -18.52 -13.26
C ASP A 418 -8.48 -17.37 -13.64
N VAL A 419 -8.71 -16.42 -12.74
CA VAL A 419 -9.62 -15.27 -12.96
C VAL A 419 -9.02 -14.23 -13.88
N THR A 420 -7.73 -13.93 -13.70
CA THR A 420 -7.05 -12.88 -14.49
C THR A 420 -6.48 -13.38 -15.82
N GLY A 421 -6.21 -14.68 -15.91
CA GLY A 421 -5.55 -15.28 -17.06
C GLY A 421 -4.04 -15.02 -17.11
N LEU A 422 -3.45 -14.55 -16.01
CA LEU A 422 -2.01 -14.26 -15.91
C LEU A 422 -1.27 -15.31 -15.07
N PRO A 423 0.02 -15.59 -15.37
CA PRO A 423 0.86 -16.36 -14.48
C PRO A 423 1.05 -15.62 -13.16
N VAL A 424 0.99 -16.34 -12.04
CA VAL A 424 1.12 -15.79 -10.68
C VAL A 424 2.31 -16.39 -9.98
N THR A 425 3.20 -15.54 -9.50
CA THR A 425 4.35 -15.91 -8.67
C THR A 425 4.25 -15.26 -7.29
N ARG A 426 5.09 -15.67 -6.36
CA ARG A 426 5.37 -14.95 -5.12
C ARG A 426 6.85 -15.03 -4.79
N PRO A 427 7.45 -14.03 -4.13
CA PRO A 427 8.78 -14.18 -3.53
C PRO A 427 8.71 -15.14 -2.32
N ASP A 428 9.84 -15.78 -1.98
CA ASP A 428 9.94 -16.61 -0.78
C ASP A 428 9.74 -15.78 0.49
N ASP A 429 10.36 -14.58 0.52
CA ASP A 429 10.05 -13.58 1.53
C ASP A 429 8.96 -12.63 0.99
N VAL A 430 7.74 -12.80 1.48
CA VAL A 430 6.57 -12.02 1.05
C VAL A 430 6.47 -10.64 1.71
N GLU A 431 7.31 -10.34 2.70
CA GLU A 431 7.37 -9.05 3.39
C GLU A 431 8.35 -8.13 2.67
N THR A 432 7.92 -7.55 1.57
CA THR A 432 8.82 -6.93 0.59
C THR A 432 9.09 -5.45 0.81
N THR A 433 8.29 -4.72 1.60
CA THR A 433 8.46 -3.27 1.84
C THR A 433 9.85 -2.93 2.39
N ALA A 434 10.27 -3.58 3.47
CA ALA A 434 11.59 -3.32 4.07
C ALA A 434 12.75 -3.73 3.14
N ARG A 435 12.53 -4.74 2.28
CA ARG A 435 13.49 -5.16 1.24
C ARG A 435 13.63 -4.08 0.16
N GLY A 436 12.53 -3.51 -0.33
CA GLY A 436 12.58 -2.39 -1.29
C GLY A 436 13.29 -1.16 -0.72
N ALA A 437 13.00 -0.81 0.54
CA ALA A 437 13.74 0.23 1.24
C ALA A 437 15.26 -0.07 1.30
N ALA A 438 15.65 -1.34 1.56
CA ALA A 438 17.06 -1.72 1.55
C ALA A 438 17.70 -1.65 0.15
N MET A 439 16.95 -1.92 -0.92
CA MET A 439 17.41 -1.73 -2.30
C MET A 439 17.70 -0.26 -2.60
N LEU A 440 16.82 0.66 -2.14
CA LEU A 440 17.05 2.10 -2.22
C LEU A 440 18.30 2.52 -1.44
N ALA A 441 18.46 2.00 -0.21
CA ALA A 441 19.66 2.25 0.60
C ALA A 441 20.93 1.78 -0.10
N ALA A 442 20.94 0.56 -0.63
CA ALA A 442 22.10 -0.03 -1.27
C ALA A 442 22.52 0.73 -2.55
N ALA A 443 21.54 1.15 -3.35
CA ALA A 443 21.80 1.98 -4.53
C ALA A 443 22.29 3.39 -4.13
N GLY A 444 21.64 4.03 -3.14
CA GLY A 444 21.99 5.37 -2.67
C GLY A 444 23.45 5.48 -2.20
N VAL A 445 23.96 4.48 -1.49
CA VAL A 445 25.36 4.48 -1.01
C VAL A 445 26.34 3.79 -1.98
N GLY A 446 25.91 3.48 -3.19
CA GLY A 446 26.78 2.95 -4.26
C GLY A 446 27.22 1.49 -4.07
N LEU A 447 26.49 0.68 -3.28
CA LEU A 447 26.70 -0.78 -3.25
C LEU A 447 26.22 -1.44 -4.54
N HIS A 448 25.24 -0.83 -5.21
CA HIS A 448 24.80 -1.16 -6.56
C HIS A 448 24.81 0.10 -7.43
N PRO A 449 25.00 -0.06 -8.77
CA PRO A 449 25.10 1.10 -9.68
C PRO A 449 23.86 2.01 -9.69
N ASP A 450 22.70 1.40 -9.56
CA ASP A 450 21.38 2.04 -9.60
C ASP A 450 20.30 1.18 -8.90
N VAL A 451 19.12 1.73 -8.73
CA VAL A 451 17.99 1.05 -8.07
C VAL A 451 17.51 -0.19 -8.85
N PRO A 452 17.36 -0.17 -10.20
CA PRO A 452 17.03 -1.38 -10.96
C PRO A 452 18.05 -2.50 -10.81
N SER A 453 19.35 -2.19 -10.74
CA SER A 453 20.41 -3.18 -10.49
C SER A 453 20.31 -3.75 -9.08
N ALA A 454 20.06 -2.92 -8.07
CA ALA A 454 19.82 -3.36 -6.70
C ALA A 454 18.60 -4.31 -6.64
N ALA A 455 17.51 -3.95 -7.32
CA ALA A 455 16.30 -4.77 -7.37
C ALA A 455 16.58 -6.18 -7.93
N ARG A 456 17.28 -6.27 -9.07
CA ARG A 456 17.59 -7.56 -9.70
C ARG A 456 18.54 -8.45 -8.88
N VAL A 457 19.46 -7.86 -8.10
CA VAL A 457 20.39 -8.63 -7.27
C VAL A 457 19.81 -9.00 -5.93
N MET A 458 19.04 -8.10 -5.32
CA MET A 458 18.52 -8.23 -3.96
C MET A 458 17.10 -8.78 -3.89
N GLU A 459 16.44 -9.07 -5.02
CA GLU A 459 15.12 -9.70 -5.00
C GLU A 459 15.15 -11.06 -4.30
N SER A 460 14.06 -11.41 -3.64
CA SER A 460 13.89 -12.75 -3.09
C SER A 460 13.59 -13.74 -4.20
N PRO A 461 14.13 -14.97 -4.14
CA PRO A 461 13.77 -16.00 -5.11
C PRO A 461 12.26 -16.13 -5.24
N ARG A 462 11.76 -16.30 -6.47
CA ARG A 462 10.32 -16.44 -6.73
C ARG A 462 9.93 -17.92 -6.84
N SER A 463 8.71 -18.22 -6.42
CA SER A 463 8.09 -19.54 -6.62
C SER A 463 7.95 -19.85 -8.11
N GLU A 464 7.83 -21.14 -8.45
CA GLU A 464 7.35 -21.53 -9.77
C GLU A 464 5.99 -20.85 -10.05
N PRO A 465 5.74 -20.35 -11.28
CA PRO A 465 4.51 -19.68 -11.61
C PRO A 465 3.30 -20.61 -11.58
N LEU A 466 2.25 -20.22 -10.89
CA LEU A 466 0.93 -20.83 -11.04
C LEU A 466 0.31 -20.33 -12.34
N LEU A 467 0.08 -21.25 -13.26
CA LEU A 467 -0.50 -20.92 -14.57
C LEU A 467 -2.03 -20.97 -14.52
N PRO A 468 -2.72 -20.13 -15.31
CA PRO A 468 -4.17 -20.21 -15.46
C PRO A 468 -4.61 -21.59 -15.97
N ARG A 469 -5.61 -22.20 -15.31
CA ARG A 469 -6.18 -23.48 -15.75
C ARG A 469 -7.19 -23.25 -16.86
N HIS A 470 -6.95 -23.87 -18.00
CA HIS A 470 -7.77 -23.67 -19.19
C HIS A 470 -9.24 -24.00 -18.96
N GLU A 471 -9.54 -25.05 -18.19
CA GLU A 471 -10.88 -25.51 -17.86
C GLU A 471 -11.65 -24.51 -16.98
N CYS A 472 -10.98 -23.64 -16.24
CA CYS A 472 -11.61 -22.63 -15.38
C CYS A 472 -11.96 -21.33 -16.14
N ARG A 473 -11.36 -21.09 -17.30
CA ARG A 473 -11.46 -19.81 -18.01
C ARG A 473 -12.90 -19.43 -18.37
N GLU A 474 -13.61 -20.32 -19.05
CA GLU A 474 -15.01 -20.05 -19.46
C GLU A 474 -15.93 -19.84 -18.27
N ILE A 475 -15.70 -20.62 -17.18
CA ILE A 475 -16.43 -20.49 -15.93
C ILE A 475 -16.23 -19.08 -15.36
N TYR A 476 -14.98 -18.66 -15.17
CA TYR A 476 -14.67 -17.36 -14.58
C TYR A 476 -15.03 -16.17 -15.48
N ASP A 477 -14.89 -16.28 -16.81
CA ASP A 477 -15.36 -15.24 -17.71
C ASP A 477 -16.89 -15.05 -17.64
N THR A 478 -17.64 -16.13 -17.43
CA THR A 478 -19.09 -16.07 -17.27
C THR A 478 -19.48 -15.49 -15.92
N ILE A 479 -18.84 -15.94 -14.84
CA ILE A 479 -19.12 -15.47 -13.48
C ILE A 479 -18.71 -14.01 -13.31
N TYR A 480 -17.55 -13.60 -13.87
CA TYR A 480 -17.10 -12.21 -13.85
C TYR A 480 -18.08 -11.25 -14.53
N ARG A 481 -18.62 -11.61 -15.69
CA ARG A 481 -19.69 -10.80 -16.34
C ARG A 481 -20.89 -10.63 -15.42
N ARG A 482 -21.36 -11.71 -14.79
CA ARG A 482 -22.47 -11.66 -13.82
C ARG A 482 -22.12 -10.83 -12.59
N HIS A 483 -20.88 -10.88 -12.11
CA HIS A 483 -20.38 -10.06 -11.01
C HIS A 483 -20.47 -8.56 -11.36
N ARG A 484 -20.04 -8.17 -12.56
CA ARG A 484 -20.16 -6.78 -13.06
C ARG A 484 -21.60 -6.32 -13.19
N GLU A 485 -22.47 -7.18 -13.72
CA GLU A 485 -23.91 -6.91 -13.83
C GLU A 485 -24.55 -6.75 -12.44
N LEU A 486 -24.19 -7.63 -11.50
CA LEU A 486 -24.67 -7.54 -10.11
C LEU A 486 -24.25 -6.24 -9.45
N TYR A 487 -22.97 -5.87 -9.51
CA TYR A 487 -22.48 -4.59 -8.96
C TYR A 487 -23.24 -3.41 -9.52
N SER A 488 -23.41 -3.35 -10.84
CA SER A 488 -24.18 -2.31 -11.53
C SER A 488 -25.65 -2.25 -11.07
N ALA A 489 -26.29 -3.42 -10.87
CA ALA A 489 -27.67 -3.49 -10.39
C ALA A 489 -27.81 -3.07 -8.91
N LEU A 490 -26.79 -3.29 -8.08
CA LEU A 490 -26.78 -2.88 -6.67
C LEU A 490 -26.43 -1.40 -6.47
N ARG A 491 -25.75 -0.74 -7.42
CA ARG A 491 -25.30 0.65 -7.32
C ARG A 491 -26.39 1.61 -6.83
N PRO A 492 -27.68 1.56 -7.28
CA PRO A 492 -28.73 2.43 -6.77
C PRO A 492 -29.11 2.20 -5.29
N LEU A 493 -28.64 1.10 -4.68
CA LEU A 493 -28.90 0.75 -3.29
C LEU A 493 -27.77 1.19 -2.36
N PHE A 494 -26.66 1.65 -2.91
CA PHE A 494 -25.54 2.19 -2.14
C PHE A 494 -25.85 3.65 -1.78
N SER A 495 -26.16 3.90 -0.51
CA SER A 495 -26.58 5.23 -0.01
C SER A 495 -25.98 5.52 1.37
#